data_987b1ce853b8a9fc9f5c91de6c455d89
#
_entry.id   987b1ce853b8a9fc9f5c91de6c455d89
#
_cell.length_a   1.000
_cell.length_b   1.000
_cell.length_c   1.000
_cell.angle_alpha   90.00
_cell.angle_beta   90.00
_cell.angle_gamma   90.00
#
_symmetry.space_group_name_H-M   'P 1'
#
loop_
_entity.id
_entity.type
_entity.pdbx_description
1 polymer ?
#
loop_
_entity_poly.entity_id
_entity_poly.type
_entity_poly.pdbx_seq_one_letter_code
_entity_poly.pdbx_strand_id
1 'polypeptide(L)'
;MRGDIKYQIRNLSLNNLSTRLISFLAMFTAFVAVGTYLHIPGPSSSYFNLGEVAIYIVALIFGSRAGGIAGALGSSLMDIFLGYSLWAPFTFIIKGLEGFLVGKLAKEGDIKSNIFAIIIGGNIMVIGYAITKGILISWPAVIPEIGIDYAQMIIGGLVALPLSRQINNLLS
;
A
#
# COMPACT_ATOMS: atom_id res chain seq x y z
N MET A 1 25.04 -7.57 9.02
CA MET A 1 24.38 -8.08 7.78
C MET A 1 22.88 -7.74 7.66
N ARG A 2 22.04 -7.92 8.71
CA ARG A 2 20.58 -7.62 8.59
C ARG A 2 20.27 -6.13 8.47
N GLY A 3 20.92 -5.26 9.23
CA GLY A 3 20.71 -3.80 9.14
C GLY A 3 21.15 -3.17 7.82
N ASP A 4 22.09 -3.78 7.12
CA ASP A 4 22.58 -3.29 5.83
C ASP A 4 21.53 -3.39 4.72
N ILE A 5 20.70 -4.45 4.67
CA ILE A 5 19.66 -4.62 3.66
C ILE A 5 18.52 -3.65 3.85
N LYS A 6 18.04 -3.48 5.08
CA LYS A 6 16.97 -2.52 5.38
C LYS A 6 17.40 -1.10 4.98
N TYR A 7 18.65 -0.73 5.31
CA TYR A 7 19.24 0.55 4.92
C TYR A 7 19.32 0.70 3.40
N GLN A 8 19.78 -0.32 2.68
CA GLN A 8 19.86 -0.31 1.20
C GLN A 8 18.49 -0.17 0.56
N ILE A 9 17.45 -0.85 1.09
CA ILE A 9 16.09 -0.75 0.58
C ILE A 9 15.50 0.64 0.86
N ARG A 10 15.69 1.20 2.06
CA ARG A 10 15.22 2.56 2.40
C ARG A 10 15.87 3.65 1.55
N ASN A 11 17.15 3.46 1.19
CA ASN A 11 17.93 4.38 0.37
C ASN A 11 18.02 3.92 -1.10
N LEU A 12 17.04 3.15 -1.54
CA LEU A 12 16.97 2.60 -2.89
C LEU A 12 17.18 3.71 -3.92
N SER A 13 18.15 3.52 -4.81
CA SER A 13 18.38 4.39 -5.98
C SER A 13 18.21 3.56 -7.24
N LEU A 14 17.51 4.11 -8.23
CA LEU A 14 17.33 3.44 -9.53
C LEU A 14 18.66 3.18 -10.24
N ASN A 15 19.69 3.95 -9.93
CA ASN A 15 21.03 3.80 -10.51
C ASN A 15 21.84 2.65 -9.89
N ASN A 16 21.40 2.08 -8.75
CA ASN A 16 22.13 1.05 -7.99
C ASN A 16 21.24 -0.17 -7.67
N LEU A 17 20.40 -0.57 -8.62
CA LEU A 17 19.55 -1.76 -8.49
C LEU A 17 20.39 -3.02 -8.61
N SER A 18 20.72 -3.64 -7.47
CA SER A 18 21.28 -4.98 -7.46
C SER A 18 20.18 -6.04 -7.61
N THR A 19 20.53 -7.22 -8.12
CA THR A 19 19.62 -8.38 -8.22
C THR A 19 18.94 -8.66 -6.88
N ARG A 20 19.66 -8.49 -5.78
CA ARG A 20 19.15 -8.67 -4.42
C ARG A 20 18.03 -7.68 -4.09
N LEU A 21 18.20 -6.39 -4.42
CA LEU A 21 17.17 -5.37 -4.21
C LEU A 21 15.92 -5.63 -5.05
N ILE A 22 16.10 -6.03 -6.31
CA ILE A 22 14.99 -6.41 -7.19
C ILE A 22 14.21 -7.59 -6.62
N SER A 23 14.90 -8.62 -6.09
CA SER A 23 14.26 -9.78 -5.45
C SER A 23 13.42 -9.38 -4.23
N PHE A 24 13.91 -8.44 -3.39
CA PHE A 24 13.11 -7.94 -2.27
C PHE A 24 11.89 -7.14 -2.74
N LEU A 25 12.03 -6.29 -3.75
CA LEU A 25 10.90 -5.55 -4.31
C LEU A 25 9.85 -6.49 -4.92
N ALA A 26 10.27 -7.53 -5.63
CA ALA A 26 9.39 -8.55 -6.16
C ALA A 26 8.65 -9.31 -5.04
N MET A 27 9.34 -9.65 -3.95
CA MET A 27 8.74 -10.28 -2.78
C MET A 27 7.71 -9.36 -2.10
N PHE A 28 8.00 -8.07 -1.94
CA PHE A 28 7.05 -7.10 -1.39
C PHE A 28 5.85 -6.91 -2.30
N THR A 29 6.07 -6.86 -3.61
CA THR A 29 5.00 -6.79 -4.61
C THR A 29 4.09 -8.03 -4.51
N ALA A 30 4.66 -9.22 -4.42
CA ALA A 30 3.90 -10.45 -4.23
C ALA A 30 3.14 -10.46 -2.89
N PHE A 31 3.73 -9.95 -1.81
CA PHE A 31 3.06 -9.82 -0.51
C PHE A 31 1.84 -8.89 -0.59
N VAL A 32 1.97 -7.74 -1.25
CA VAL A 32 0.83 -6.83 -1.49
C VAL A 32 -0.21 -7.49 -2.39
N ALA A 33 0.19 -8.16 -3.46
CA ALA A 33 -0.72 -8.87 -4.36
C ALA A 33 -1.55 -9.94 -3.61
N VAL A 34 -0.92 -10.72 -2.74
CA VAL A 34 -1.63 -11.70 -1.89
C VAL A 34 -2.62 -11.01 -0.95
N GLY A 35 -2.23 -9.89 -0.32
CA GLY A 35 -3.14 -9.10 0.52
C GLY A 35 -4.35 -8.59 -0.27
N THR A 36 -4.13 -8.09 -1.49
CA THR A 36 -5.18 -7.61 -2.39
C THR A 36 -6.07 -8.77 -2.89
N TYR A 37 -5.50 -9.94 -3.15
CA TYR A 37 -6.27 -11.13 -3.53
C TYR A 37 -7.27 -11.57 -2.46
N LEU A 38 -6.94 -11.38 -1.19
CA LEU A 38 -7.84 -11.66 -0.07
C LEU A 38 -8.89 -10.53 0.01
N HIS A 39 -9.92 -10.66 -0.83
CA HIS A 39 -10.94 -9.62 -0.99
C HIS A 39 -12.36 -10.13 -0.79
N ILE A 40 -13.25 -9.23 -0.40
CA ILE A 40 -14.69 -9.45 -0.28
C ILE A 40 -15.36 -8.47 -1.26
N PRO A 41 -16.09 -8.97 -2.27
CA PRO A 41 -16.79 -8.10 -3.21
C PRO A 41 -17.79 -7.17 -2.51
N GLY A 42 -17.82 -5.92 -2.95
CA GLY A 42 -18.73 -4.87 -2.50
C GLY A 42 -19.65 -4.39 -3.62
N PRO A 43 -20.50 -3.40 -3.35
CA PRO A 43 -21.42 -2.84 -4.34
C PRO A 43 -20.69 -2.07 -5.44
N SER A 44 -21.30 -2.02 -6.63
CA SER A 44 -20.85 -1.15 -7.74
C SER A 44 -19.38 -1.34 -8.13
N SER A 45 -18.90 -2.57 -8.25
CA SER A 45 -17.51 -2.93 -8.57
C SER A 45 -16.47 -2.47 -7.53
N SER A 46 -16.89 -2.24 -6.29
CA SER A 46 -15.98 -2.10 -5.14
C SER A 46 -15.60 -3.45 -4.59
N TYR A 47 -14.52 -3.50 -3.83
CA TYR A 47 -14.18 -4.64 -3.00
C TYR A 47 -13.34 -4.22 -1.79
N PHE A 48 -13.64 -4.82 -0.62
CA PHE A 48 -12.79 -4.72 0.55
C PHE A 48 -11.65 -5.73 0.43
N ASN A 49 -10.40 -5.35 0.73
CA ASN A 49 -9.26 -6.26 0.67
C ASN A 49 -8.23 -5.95 1.78
N LEU A 50 -7.24 -6.83 1.94
CA LEU A 50 -6.18 -6.68 2.93
C LEU A 50 -4.88 -6.10 2.36
N GLY A 51 -4.93 -5.50 1.18
CA GLY A 51 -3.78 -4.88 0.52
C GLY A 51 -3.13 -3.78 1.35
N GLU A 52 -3.94 -2.94 2.05
CA GLU A 52 -3.47 -1.87 2.92
C GLU A 52 -2.60 -2.39 4.05
N VAL A 53 -2.93 -3.54 4.64
CA VAL A 53 -2.09 -4.18 5.67
C VAL A 53 -0.69 -4.41 5.11
N ALA A 54 -0.60 -4.99 3.91
CA ALA A 54 0.68 -5.31 3.28
C ALA A 54 1.43 -4.04 2.85
N ILE A 55 0.74 -3.08 2.22
CA ILE A 55 1.34 -1.80 1.79
C ILE A 55 1.91 -1.05 2.98
N TYR A 56 1.13 -0.92 4.06
CA TYR A 56 1.57 -0.19 5.26
C TYR A 56 2.72 -0.88 5.96
N ILE A 57 2.73 -2.21 6.09
CA ILE A 57 3.86 -2.96 6.63
C ILE A 57 5.14 -2.67 5.82
N VAL A 58 5.08 -2.81 4.50
CA VAL A 58 6.24 -2.57 3.62
C VAL A 58 6.68 -1.11 3.73
N ALA A 59 5.76 -0.15 3.68
CA ALA A 59 6.06 1.28 3.75
C ALA A 59 6.68 1.69 5.08
N LEU A 60 6.13 1.23 6.21
CA LEU A 60 6.60 1.57 7.55
C LEU A 60 7.99 0.99 7.87
N ILE A 61 8.29 -0.20 7.35
CA ILE A 61 9.57 -0.89 7.61
C ILE A 61 10.64 -0.47 6.60
N PHE A 62 10.32 -0.53 5.31
CA PHE A 62 11.29 -0.41 4.23
C PHE A 62 11.24 0.94 3.50
N GLY A 63 10.32 1.83 3.89
CA GLY A 63 10.28 3.22 3.44
C GLY A 63 9.51 3.45 2.15
N SER A 64 9.58 4.71 1.67
CA SER A 64 8.72 5.25 0.63
C SER A 64 8.81 4.52 -0.72
N ARG A 65 10.02 4.23 -1.20
CA ARG A 65 10.19 3.61 -2.51
C ARG A 65 9.71 2.17 -2.54
N ALA A 66 10.01 1.40 -1.48
CA ALA A 66 9.53 0.02 -1.36
C ALA A 66 8.00 -0.03 -1.25
N GLY A 67 7.41 0.81 -0.36
CA GLY A 67 5.96 0.91 -0.20
C GLY A 67 5.26 1.34 -1.48
N GLY A 68 5.79 2.36 -2.15
CA GLY A 68 5.22 2.86 -3.40
C GLY A 68 5.27 1.85 -4.54
N ILE A 69 6.42 1.19 -4.76
CA ILE A 69 6.58 0.19 -5.83
C ILE A 69 5.71 -1.04 -5.54
N ALA A 70 5.76 -1.56 -4.32
CA ALA A 70 4.98 -2.74 -3.94
C ALA A 70 3.47 -2.47 -4.01
N GLY A 71 3.02 -1.30 -3.54
CA GLY A 71 1.62 -0.87 -3.62
C GLY A 71 1.15 -0.72 -5.06
N ALA A 72 1.91 0.02 -5.88
CA ALA A 72 1.59 0.23 -7.28
C ALA A 72 1.47 -1.09 -8.06
N LEU A 73 2.54 -1.88 -8.06
CA LEU A 73 2.60 -3.11 -8.85
C LEU A 73 1.72 -4.22 -8.25
N GLY A 74 1.76 -4.43 -6.92
CA GLY A 74 1.04 -5.53 -6.28
C GLY A 74 -0.47 -5.41 -6.45
N SER A 75 -1.02 -4.23 -6.18
CA SER A 75 -2.47 -4.00 -6.28
C SER A 75 -2.95 -3.96 -7.73
N SER A 76 -2.23 -3.26 -8.63
CA SER A 76 -2.66 -3.15 -10.03
C SER A 76 -2.55 -4.46 -10.81
N LEU A 77 -1.52 -5.26 -10.56
CA LEU A 77 -1.41 -6.60 -11.15
C LEU A 77 -2.56 -7.50 -10.68
N MET A 78 -2.98 -7.35 -9.42
CA MET A 78 -4.10 -8.12 -8.88
C MET A 78 -5.44 -7.66 -9.45
N ASP A 79 -5.63 -6.36 -9.71
CA ASP A 79 -6.81 -5.86 -10.43
C ASP A 79 -6.94 -6.52 -11.82
N ILE A 80 -5.83 -6.64 -12.54
CA ILE A 80 -5.83 -7.33 -13.85
C ILE A 80 -6.21 -8.80 -13.68
N PHE A 81 -5.61 -9.47 -12.69
CA PHE A 81 -5.84 -10.90 -12.44
C PHE A 81 -7.27 -11.20 -12.02
N LEU A 82 -7.90 -10.32 -11.24
CA LEU A 82 -9.27 -10.43 -10.73
C LEU A 82 -10.34 -9.95 -11.74
N GLY A 83 -9.92 -9.46 -12.92
CA GLY A 83 -10.86 -8.98 -13.95
C GLY A 83 -11.24 -7.51 -13.83
N TYR A 84 -10.61 -6.75 -12.95
CA TYR A 84 -10.80 -5.30 -12.79
C TYR A 84 -9.80 -4.48 -13.61
N SER A 85 -9.45 -4.93 -14.81
CA SER A 85 -8.38 -4.35 -15.64
C SER A 85 -8.57 -2.86 -15.94
N LEU A 86 -9.81 -2.36 -15.99
CA LEU A 86 -10.12 -0.94 -16.16
C LEU A 86 -9.60 -0.09 -14.99
N TRP A 87 -9.54 -0.66 -13.79
CA TRP A 87 -9.09 0.01 -12.58
C TRP A 87 -7.56 0.01 -12.45
N ALA A 88 -6.89 -1.00 -13.01
CA ALA A 88 -5.46 -1.22 -12.82
C ALA A 88 -4.58 0.02 -13.04
N PRO A 89 -4.75 0.87 -14.07
CA PRO A 89 -3.95 2.08 -14.24
C PRO A 89 -4.12 3.09 -13.10
N PHE A 90 -5.36 3.25 -12.62
CA PHE A 90 -5.68 4.16 -11.53
C PHE A 90 -5.15 3.62 -10.20
N THR A 91 -5.37 2.32 -9.95
CA THR A 91 -4.83 1.60 -8.79
C THR A 91 -3.31 1.71 -8.72
N PHE A 92 -2.62 1.58 -9.85
CA PHE A 92 -1.16 1.73 -9.91
C PHE A 92 -0.73 3.10 -9.36
N ILE A 93 -1.38 4.17 -9.79
CA ILE A 93 -1.05 5.54 -9.35
C ILE A 93 -1.47 5.74 -7.89
N ILE A 94 -2.70 5.40 -7.54
CA ILE A 94 -3.28 5.65 -6.22
C ILE A 94 -2.52 4.87 -5.14
N LYS A 95 -2.35 3.55 -5.30
CA LYS A 95 -1.65 2.69 -4.34
C LYS A 95 -0.15 2.95 -4.29
N GLY A 96 0.42 3.37 -5.42
CA GLY A 96 1.80 3.84 -5.48
C GLY A 96 2.02 5.11 -4.66
N LEU A 97 1.17 6.11 -4.82
CA LEU A 97 1.22 7.35 -4.05
C LEU A 97 0.94 7.11 -2.56
N GLU A 98 -0.07 6.32 -2.23
CA GLU A 98 -0.38 5.93 -0.86
C GLU A 98 0.83 5.32 -0.15
N GLY A 99 1.37 4.22 -0.69
CA GLY A 99 2.52 3.53 -0.11
C GLY A 99 3.77 4.41 -0.05
N PHE A 100 4.00 5.25 -1.06
CA PHE A 100 5.11 6.19 -1.08
C PHE A 100 4.99 7.24 0.03
N LEU A 101 3.81 7.85 0.21
CA LEU A 101 3.58 8.88 1.23
C LEU A 101 3.63 8.30 2.64
N VAL A 102 3.03 7.14 2.86
CA VAL A 102 3.14 6.45 4.16
C VAL A 102 4.60 6.22 4.51
N GLY A 103 5.39 5.64 3.61
CA GLY A 103 6.81 5.38 3.89
C GLY A 103 7.69 6.64 3.98
N LYS A 104 7.27 7.76 3.35
CA LYS A 104 7.99 9.04 3.41
C LYS A 104 7.76 9.79 4.71
N LEU A 105 6.54 9.75 5.23
CA LEU A 105 6.12 10.48 6.42
C LEU A 105 6.38 9.67 7.70
N ALA A 106 6.44 8.35 7.60
CA ALA A 106 6.69 7.48 8.74
C ALA A 106 8.10 7.65 9.31
N LYS A 107 8.18 7.60 10.65
CA LYS A 107 9.46 7.62 11.38
C LYS A 107 9.57 6.37 12.25
N GLU A 108 10.71 5.70 12.16
CA GLU A 108 10.99 4.51 12.95
C GLU A 108 10.91 4.82 14.45
N GLY A 109 10.19 3.98 15.20
CA GLY A 109 10.01 4.16 16.65
C GLY A 109 8.96 5.22 17.06
N ASP A 110 8.51 6.08 16.16
CA ASP A 110 7.52 7.11 16.46
C ASP A 110 6.11 6.71 15.99
N ILE A 111 5.31 6.20 16.92
CA ILE A 111 3.94 5.76 16.65
C ILE A 111 3.05 6.91 16.15
N LYS A 112 3.24 8.13 16.65
CA LYS A 112 2.43 9.29 16.24
C LYS A 112 2.70 9.66 14.78
N SER A 113 3.98 9.68 14.39
CA SER A 113 4.38 9.91 13.00
C SER A 113 3.84 8.82 12.09
N ASN A 114 3.85 7.55 12.52
CA ASN A 114 3.36 6.43 11.73
C ASN A 114 1.82 6.48 11.56
N ILE A 115 1.07 6.83 12.60
CA ILE A 115 -0.38 7.06 12.50
C ILE A 115 -0.67 8.22 11.54
N PHE A 116 0.03 9.33 11.68
CA PHE A 116 -0.12 10.49 10.79
C PHE A 116 0.18 10.13 9.34
N ALA A 117 1.23 9.34 9.09
CA ALA A 117 1.59 8.86 7.76
C ALA A 117 0.48 8.02 7.13
N ILE A 118 -0.12 7.10 7.88
CA ILE A 118 -1.24 6.27 7.42
C ILE A 118 -2.47 7.13 7.12
N ILE A 119 -2.79 8.10 7.99
CA ILE A 119 -3.93 9.00 7.76
C ILE A 119 -3.73 9.79 6.46
N ILE A 120 -2.56 10.35 6.22
CA ILE A 120 -2.30 11.12 4.99
C ILE A 120 -2.31 10.22 3.76
N GLY A 121 -1.56 9.11 3.77
CA GLY A 121 -1.51 8.18 2.64
C GLY A 121 -2.87 7.56 2.34
N GLY A 122 -3.60 7.10 3.36
CA GLY A 122 -4.91 6.52 3.21
C GLY A 122 -5.97 7.50 2.70
N ASN A 123 -5.92 8.78 3.11
CA ASN A 123 -6.82 9.80 2.53
C ASN A 123 -6.50 10.06 1.05
N ILE A 124 -5.25 10.00 0.61
CA ILE A 124 -4.91 10.07 -0.83
C ILE A 124 -5.55 8.90 -1.58
N MET A 125 -5.54 7.71 -1.00
CA MET A 125 -6.21 6.53 -1.56
C MET A 125 -7.72 6.74 -1.65
N VAL A 126 -8.39 7.13 -0.55
CA VAL A 126 -9.83 7.38 -0.50
C VAL A 126 -10.25 8.43 -1.54
N ILE A 127 -9.54 9.56 -1.60
CA ILE A 127 -9.83 10.63 -2.57
C ILE A 127 -9.59 10.14 -4.00
N GLY A 128 -8.49 9.42 -4.23
CA GLY A 128 -8.15 8.90 -5.56
C GLY A 128 -9.23 7.95 -6.10
N TYR A 129 -9.67 6.99 -5.28
CA TYR A 129 -10.73 6.08 -5.69
C TYR A 129 -12.09 6.75 -5.79
N ALA A 130 -12.43 7.69 -4.90
CA ALA A 130 -13.66 8.46 -4.99
C ALA A 130 -13.78 9.22 -6.33
N ILE A 131 -12.71 9.90 -6.75
CA ILE A 131 -12.66 10.62 -8.04
C ILE A 131 -12.76 9.61 -9.20
N THR A 132 -11.95 8.55 -9.17
CA THR A 132 -11.95 7.53 -10.22
C THR A 132 -13.33 6.88 -10.37
N LYS A 133 -13.97 6.52 -9.25
CA LYS A 133 -15.32 5.93 -9.21
C LYS A 133 -16.37 6.89 -9.79
N GLY A 134 -16.32 8.15 -9.40
CA GLY A 134 -17.23 9.18 -9.91
C GLY A 134 -17.14 9.34 -11.42
N ILE A 135 -15.94 9.25 -11.99
CA ILE A 135 -15.68 9.39 -13.42
C ILE A 135 -16.04 8.11 -14.20
N LEU A 136 -15.60 6.94 -13.70
CA LEU A 136 -15.74 5.68 -14.44
C LEU A 136 -17.12 5.03 -14.32
N ILE A 137 -17.80 5.23 -13.18
CA ILE A 137 -19.08 4.57 -12.89
C ILE A 137 -20.19 5.61 -12.72
N SER A 138 -20.21 6.29 -11.58
CA SER A 138 -21.18 7.38 -11.30
C SER A 138 -20.89 8.01 -9.93
N TRP A 139 -21.27 9.26 -9.74
CA TRP A 139 -21.14 9.96 -8.45
C TRP A 139 -21.94 9.32 -7.30
N PRO A 140 -23.16 8.80 -7.50
CA PRO A 140 -23.87 8.06 -6.43
C PRO A 140 -23.12 6.81 -5.94
N ALA A 141 -22.31 6.15 -6.78
CA ALA A 141 -21.53 4.99 -6.40
C ALA A 141 -20.32 5.32 -5.53
N VAL A 142 -19.95 6.60 -5.39
CA VAL A 142 -18.82 7.07 -4.57
C VAL A 142 -19.09 6.91 -3.07
N ILE A 143 -20.36 7.07 -2.64
CA ILE A 143 -20.70 7.04 -1.21
C ILE A 143 -20.32 5.68 -0.55
N PRO A 144 -20.76 4.52 -1.09
CA PRO A 144 -20.34 3.24 -0.53
C PRO A 144 -18.82 2.98 -0.66
N GLU A 145 -18.17 3.47 -1.73
CA GLU A 145 -16.72 3.35 -1.93
C GLU A 145 -15.94 3.98 -0.78
N ILE A 146 -16.24 5.24 -0.47
CA ILE A 146 -15.59 5.97 0.62
C ILE A 146 -15.67 5.18 1.95
N GLY A 147 -16.83 4.58 2.25
CA GLY A 147 -17.00 3.76 3.44
C GLY A 147 -16.09 2.52 3.46
N ILE A 148 -15.98 1.83 2.33
CA ILE A 148 -15.12 0.65 2.16
C ILE A 148 -13.65 1.04 2.28
N ASP A 149 -13.23 2.11 1.62
CA ASP A 149 -11.85 2.58 1.61
C ASP A 149 -11.39 3.05 3.00
N TYR A 150 -12.23 3.77 3.74
CA TYR A 150 -11.93 4.11 5.14
C TYR A 150 -11.84 2.87 6.03
N ALA A 151 -12.70 1.87 5.83
CA ALA A 151 -12.59 0.61 6.57
C ALA A 151 -11.26 -0.11 6.27
N GLN A 152 -10.84 -0.14 5.00
CA GLN A 152 -9.54 -0.69 4.59
C GLN A 152 -8.38 0.07 5.25
N MET A 153 -8.38 1.41 5.20
CA MET A 153 -7.37 2.25 5.82
C MET A 153 -7.25 1.99 7.32
N ILE A 154 -8.38 1.96 8.03
CA ILE A 154 -8.42 1.78 9.48
C ILE A 154 -7.93 0.38 9.87
N ILE A 155 -8.48 -0.66 9.25
CA ILE A 155 -8.09 -2.05 9.52
C ILE A 155 -6.64 -2.27 9.12
N GLY A 156 -6.22 -1.76 7.96
CA GLY A 156 -4.84 -1.78 7.51
C GLY A 156 -3.89 -1.18 8.53
N GLY A 157 -4.23 0.00 9.04
CA GLY A 157 -3.44 0.70 10.06
C GLY A 157 -3.39 -0.05 11.40
N LEU A 158 -4.54 -0.52 11.90
CA LEU A 158 -4.62 -1.26 13.16
C LEU A 158 -3.78 -2.54 13.15
N VAL A 159 -3.69 -3.22 12.04
CA VAL A 159 -2.89 -4.45 11.89
C VAL A 159 -1.42 -4.12 11.59
N ALA A 160 -1.16 -3.18 10.68
CA ALA A 160 0.21 -2.88 10.23
C ALA A 160 1.07 -2.20 11.31
N LEU A 161 0.48 -1.33 12.16
CA LEU A 161 1.25 -0.62 13.19
C LEU A 161 1.93 -1.55 14.20
N PRO A 162 1.22 -2.48 14.88
CA PRO A 162 1.88 -3.40 15.81
C PRO A 162 2.83 -4.37 15.12
N LEU A 163 2.46 -4.91 13.95
CA LEU A 163 3.30 -5.84 13.20
C LEU A 163 4.59 -5.18 12.71
N SER A 164 4.52 -3.97 12.16
CA SER A 164 5.72 -3.25 11.71
C SER A 164 6.68 -2.96 12.86
N ARG A 165 6.16 -2.65 14.06
CA ARG A 165 6.97 -2.43 15.26
C ARG A 165 7.69 -3.72 15.69
N GLN A 166 6.97 -4.85 15.74
CA GLN A 166 7.56 -6.15 16.09
C GLN A 166 8.64 -6.56 15.09
N ILE A 167 8.36 -6.43 13.79
CA ILE A 167 9.33 -6.76 12.75
C ILE A 167 10.55 -5.84 12.83
N ASN A 168 10.37 -4.54 13.05
CA ASN A 168 11.49 -3.62 13.23
C ASN A 168 12.40 -4.01 14.39
N ASN A 169 11.83 -4.44 15.52
CA ASN A 169 12.61 -4.92 16.68
C ASN A 169 13.39 -6.21 16.40
N LEU A 170 12.91 -7.04 15.45
CA LEU A 170 13.63 -8.26 15.03
C LEU A 170 14.73 -7.98 14.00
N LEU A 171 14.65 -6.83 13.29
CA LEU A 171 15.61 -6.42 12.28
C LEU A 171 16.71 -5.48 12.82
N SER A 172 16.50 -4.89 14.00
CA SER A 172 17.49 -4.07 14.72
C SER A 172 18.47 -4.96 15.46
#